data_3335aff5592b0379e1b57b4c2d5da31d
#
_entry.id   3335aff5592b0379e1b57b4c2d5da31d
#
_cell.length_a   1.000
_cell.length_b   1.000
_cell.length_c   1.000
_cell.angle_alpha   90.00
_cell.angle_beta   90.00
_cell.angle_gamma   90.00
#
_symmetry.space_group_name_H-M   'P 1'
#
loop_
_entity.id
_entity.type
_entity.pdbx_description
1 polymer ?
#
loop_
_entity_poly.entity_id
_entity_poly.type
_entity_poly.pdbx_seq_one_letter_code
_entity_poly.pdbx_strand_id
1 'polypeptide(L)'
;PLHPKVISEFTEGVTAGVHSAFIFQQEKYGTHIYLTNDGTGALHVIDINDPYKPKEVAQWRTPRIHGDAGRTLHDIDVQNGLLYASYWNDGLVILDVGNGMKGGTPSNPQVVSQYKYDLNFLYRDVEAVGGSGFIRGTHTAWRHKNYVFIADEVFPSSGVKGAKDAAAGRAYGRMQVIDGSDI
;
A
#
# COMPACT_ATOMS: atom_id res chain seq x y z
N PRO A 1 -29.11 -2.21 -0.89
CA PRO A 1 -30.11 -1.17 -0.68
C PRO A 1 -30.45 -0.48 -2.00
N LEU A 2 -31.76 -0.23 -2.23
CA LEU A 2 -32.23 0.42 -3.46
C LEU A 2 -32.00 1.96 -3.41
N HIS A 3 -31.83 2.50 -2.21
CA HIS A 3 -31.65 3.94 -1.99
C HIS A 3 -30.53 4.18 -0.96
N PRO A 4 -29.25 4.12 -1.36
CA PRO A 4 -28.14 4.39 -0.46
C PRO A 4 -28.15 5.86 -0.01
N LYS A 5 -27.74 6.09 1.24
CA LYS A 5 -27.59 7.45 1.80
C LYS A 5 -26.19 7.61 2.37
N VAL A 6 -25.58 8.77 2.14
CA VAL A 6 -24.37 9.16 2.86
C VAL A 6 -24.77 9.47 4.31
N ILE A 7 -24.11 8.83 5.27
CA ILE A 7 -24.37 9.02 6.71
C ILE A 7 -23.27 9.82 7.39
N SER A 8 -22.05 9.80 6.83
CA SER A 8 -20.90 10.58 7.29
C SER A 8 -19.89 10.75 6.16
N GLU A 9 -19.03 11.74 6.29
CA GLU A 9 -17.88 11.98 5.42
C GLU A 9 -16.64 12.16 6.28
N PHE A 10 -15.50 11.63 5.82
CA PHE A 10 -14.20 11.81 6.45
C PHE A 10 -13.24 12.46 5.44
N THR A 11 -12.81 13.68 5.73
CA THR A 11 -11.93 14.49 4.86
C THR A 11 -10.71 15.03 5.61
N GLU A 12 -10.67 14.89 6.91
CA GLU A 12 -9.58 15.39 7.75
C GLU A 12 -8.28 14.62 7.44
N GLY A 13 -7.21 15.34 7.15
CA GLY A 13 -5.90 14.75 6.87
C GLY A 13 -5.75 14.02 5.52
N VAL A 14 -6.83 13.90 4.73
CA VAL A 14 -6.84 13.19 3.43
C VAL A 14 -7.20 14.11 2.25
N THR A 15 -6.76 15.34 2.31
CA THR A 15 -7.14 16.41 1.35
C THR A 15 -6.70 16.14 -0.09
N ALA A 16 -5.67 15.31 -0.32
CA ALA A 16 -5.26 14.90 -1.66
C ALA A 16 -6.13 13.77 -2.26
N GLY A 17 -7.15 13.34 -1.50
CA GLY A 17 -8.03 12.25 -1.86
C GLY A 17 -7.57 10.89 -1.33
N VAL A 18 -8.53 10.00 -1.16
CA VAL A 18 -8.30 8.60 -0.80
C VAL A 18 -8.07 7.81 -2.08
N HIS A 19 -6.93 7.11 -2.18
CA HIS A 19 -6.61 6.30 -3.34
C HIS A 19 -7.28 4.92 -3.24
N SER A 20 -7.09 4.23 -2.11
CA SER A 20 -7.79 2.98 -1.81
C SER A 20 -8.21 2.92 -0.34
N ALA A 21 -9.18 2.06 -0.04
CA ALA A 21 -9.72 1.85 1.29
C ALA A 21 -10.02 0.39 1.54
N PHE A 22 -9.60 -0.11 2.68
CA PHE A 22 -9.85 -1.48 3.12
C PHE A 22 -10.53 -1.47 4.49
N ILE A 23 -11.63 -2.19 4.63
CA ILE A 23 -12.37 -2.30 5.90
C ILE A 23 -12.04 -3.64 6.55
N PHE A 24 -11.65 -3.59 7.82
CA PHE A 24 -11.37 -4.79 8.60
C PHE A 24 -11.98 -4.70 9.99
N GLN A 25 -12.70 -5.76 10.39
CA GLN A 25 -13.29 -5.90 11.72
C GLN A 25 -12.51 -6.90 12.55
N GLN A 26 -12.24 -6.52 13.80
CA GLN A 26 -11.58 -7.36 14.79
C GLN A 26 -12.42 -7.44 16.05
N GLU A 27 -12.50 -8.62 16.65
CA GLU A 27 -13.27 -8.82 17.88
C GLU A 27 -12.83 -7.87 19.00
N LYS A 28 -11.51 -7.74 19.19
CA LYS A 28 -10.93 -6.93 20.28
C LYS A 28 -11.00 -5.41 20.03
N TYR A 29 -10.86 -4.98 18.77
CA TYR A 29 -10.66 -3.57 18.44
C TYR A 29 -11.83 -2.95 17.68
N GLY A 30 -12.81 -3.78 17.25
CA GLY A 30 -13.92 -3.33 16.43
C GLY A 30 -13.54 -3.13 14.97
N THR A 31 -14.20 -2.17 14.32
CA THR A 31 -14.11 -1.97 12.87
C THR A 31 -13.31 -0.72 12.53
N HIS A 32 -12.33 -0.90 11.65
CA HIS A 32 -11.46 0.18 11.17
C HIS A 32 -11.42 0.19 9.64
N ILE A 33 -11.28 1.38 9.06
CA ILE A 33 -10.90 1.56 7.67
C ILE A 33 -9.42 1.89 7.62
N TYR A 34 -8.70 1.22 6.73
CA TYR A 34 -7.31 1.48 6.40
C TYR A 34 -7.29 2.16 5.04
N LEU A 35 -6.81 3.41 4.98
CA LEU A 35 -6.81 4.23 3.78
C LEU A 35 -5.40 4.45 3.26
N THR A 36 -5.27 4.57 1.95
CA THR A 36 -4.09 5.10 1.30
C THR A 36 -4.35 6.51 0.79
N ASN A 37 -3.36 7.40 0.91
CA ASN A 37 -3.45 8.79 0.46
C ASN A 37 -2.14 9.22 -0.20
N ASP A 38 -2.20 9.57 -1.47
CA ASP A 38 -1.02 9.93 -2.26
C ASP A 38 -0.34 11.21 -1.78
N GLY A 39 -1.11 12.16 -1.24
CA GLY A 39 -0.59 13.43 -0.75
C GLY A 39 0.28 13.29 0.49
N THR A 40 -0.06 12.37 1.39
CA THR A 40 0.71 12.08 2.60
C THR A 40 1.71 10.94 2.39
N GLY A 41 1.44 10.06 1.42
CA GLY A 41 2.18 8.80 1.22
C GLY A 41 2.03 7.83 2.38
N ALA A 42 1.02 8.00 3.20
CA ALA A 42 0.82 7.30 4.47
C ALA A 42 -0.36 6.34 4.42
N LEU A 43 -0.31 5.37 5.33
CA LEU A 43 -1.46 4.64 5.82
C LEU A 43 -2.20 5.55 6.82
N HIS A 44 -3.50 5.69 6.65
CA HIS A 44 -4.40 6.31 7.61
C HIS A 44 -5.33 5.26 8.18
N VAL A 45 -5.47 5.20 9.49
CA VAL A 45 -6.36 4.24 10.18
C VAL A 45 -7.51 5.00 10.80
N ILE A 46 -8.72 4.69 10.34
CA ILE A 46 -9.95 5.38 10.74
C ILE A 46 -10.80 4.42 11.57
N ASP A 47 -11.07 4.78 12.80
CA ASP A 47 -12.07 4.10 13.64
C ASP A 47 -13.48 4.43 13.14
N ILE A 48 -14.25 3.40 12.84
CA ILE A 48 -15.66 3.48 12.43
C ILE A 48 -16.57 2.63 13.30
N ASN A 49 -16.20 2.41 14.57
CA ASN A 49 -17.09 1.72 15.53
C ASN A 49 -18.41 2.50 15.71
N ASP A 50 -18.37 3.83 15.62
CA ASP A 50 -19.54 4.66 15.35
C ASP A 50 -19.44 5.20 13.90
N PRO A 51 -20.17 4.62 12.94
CA PRO A 51 -20.06 5.02 11.53
C PRO A 51 -20.56 6.44 11.24
N TYR A 52 -21.25 7.07 12.19
CA TYR A 52 -21.67 8.46 12.10
C TYR A 52 -20.58 9.44 12.54
N LYS A 53 -19.50 8.95 13.18
CA LYS A 53 -18.41 9.76 13.71
C LYS A 53 -17.07 9.11 13.42
N PRO A 54 -16.70 8.92 12.13
CA PRO A 54 -15.40 8.36 11.79
C PRO A 54 -14.27 9.24 12.35
N LYS A 55 -13.23 8.60 12.90
CA LYS A 55 -12.11 9.31 13.53
C LYS A 55 -10.79 8.66 13.15
N GLU A 56 -9.82 9.46 12.72
CA GLU A 56 -8.45 8.99 12.55
C GLU A 56 -7.83 8.63 13.91
N VAL A 57 -7.28 7.42 14.02
CA VAL A 57 -6.66 6.90 15.24
C VAL A 57 -5.18 6.63 15.07
N ALA A 58 -4.69 6.51 13.85
CA ALA A 58 -3.27 6.39 13.54
C ALA A 58 -2.96 6.84 12.12
N GLN A 59 -1.71 7.25 11.93
CA GLN A 59 -1.08 7.46 10.65
C GLN A 59 0.30 6.80 10.67
N TRP A 60 0.62 6.04 9.63
CA TRP A 60 1.90 5.36 9.55
C TRP A 60 2.48 5.46 8.13
N ARG A 61 3.80 5.57 8.01
CA ARG A 61 4.53 5.54 6.74
C ARG A 61 5.94 5.01 6.93
N THR A 62 6.53 4.51 5.85
CA THR A 62 7.95 4.16 5.83
C THR A 62 8.81 5.39 6.11
N PRO A 63 9.93 5.25 6.84
CA PRO A 63 10.88 6.34 7.03
C PRO A 63 11.38 6.84 5.67
N ARG A 64 11.33 8.15 5.44
CA ARG A 64 11.92 8.78 4.24
C ARG A 64 13.43 8.86 4.42
N ILE A 65 14.15 7.87 3.94
CA ILE A 65 15.62 7.85 4.02
C ILE A 65 16.25 8.56 2.83
N HIS A 66 15.62 8.53 1.65
CA HIS A 66 16.08 9.21 0.42
C HIS A 66 14.90 9.76 -0.37
N GLY A 67 15.16 10.77 -1.20
CA GLY A 67 14.16 11.44 -2.04
C GLY A 67 13.74 10.65 -3.29
N ASP A 68 13.71 9.33 -3.25
CA ASP A 68 13.28 8.51 -4.39
C ASP A 68 11.81 8.78 -4.71
N ALA A 69 11.51 8.95 -5.99
CA ALA A 69 10.14 9.04 -6.46
C ALA A 69 9.35 7.74 -6.16
N GLY A 70 8.05 7.86 -5.89
CA GLY A 70 7.17 6.71 -5.76
C GLY A 70 7.20 5.98 -4.40
N ARG A 71 7.53 6.69 -3.33
CA ARG A 71 7.45 6.16 -1.94
C ARG A 71 6.10 6.40 -1.29
N THR A 72 5.06 6.30 -2.02
CA THR A 72 3.70 6.36 -1.48
C THR A 72 3.19 4.95 -1.20
N LEU A 73 2.34 4.83 -0.21
CA LEU A 73 1.52 3.65 -0.03
C LEU A 73 0.49 3.60 -1.15
N HIS A 74 0.53 2.53 -1.96
CA HIS A 74 -0.40 2.40 -3.08
C HIS A 74 -1.63 1.59 -2.70
N ASP A 75 -1.42 0.39 -2.15
CA ASP A 75 -2.51 -0.52 -1.84
C ASP A 75 -2.28 -1.28 -0.53
N ILE A 76 -3.34 -1.83 0.03
CA ILE A 76 -3.35 -2.53 1.30
C ILE A 76 -4.28 -3.73 1.27
N ASP A 77 -3.89 -4.78 2.00
CA ASP A 77 -4.73 -5.90 2.39
C ASP A 77 -4.59 -6.12 3.90
N VAL A 78 -5.65 -6.52 4.58
CA VAL A 78 -5.61 -6.83 6.01
C VAL A 78 -6.22 -8.20 6.27
N GLN A 79 -5.42 -9.09 6.85
CA GLN A 79 -5.88 -10.43 7.23
C GLN A 79 -5.37 -10.80 8.62
N ASN A 80 -6.23 -11.29 9.48
CA ASN A 80 -5.89 -11.74 10.83
C ASN A 80 -5.11 -10.68 11.66
N GLY A 81 -5.42 -9.39 11.47
CA GLY A 81 -4.73 -8.31 12.16
C GLY A 81 -3.30 -8.02 11.68
N LEU A 82 -2.89 -8.59 10.56
CA LEU A 82 -1.70 -8.21 9.82
C LEU A 82 -2.10 -7.40 8.58
N LEU A 83 -1.48 -6.25 8.38
CA LEU A 83 -1.68 -5.37 7.24
C LEU A 83 -0.48 -5.52 6.28
N TYR A 84 -0.79 -5.78 5.02
CA TYR A 84 0.16 -5.92 3.92
C TYR A 84 0.12 -4.65 3.09
N ALA A 85 1.14 -3.82 3.24
CA ALA A 85 1.23 -2.50 2.63
C ALA A 85 2.14 -2.52 1.41
N SER A 86 1.61 -2.11 0.26
CA SER A 86 2.34 -2.03 -1.01
C SER A 86 2.92 -0.63 -1.18
N TYR A 87 4.22 -0.50 -0.89
CA TYR A 87 4.93 0.79 -0.82
C TYR A 87 5.88 1.02 -2.00
N TRP A 88 5.43 0.81 -3.22
CA TRP A 88 6.25 1.06 -4.42
C TRP A 88 7.72 0.62 -4.25
N ASN A 89 8.64 1.59 -4.24
CA ASN A 89 10.08 1.35 -4.11
C ASN A 89 10.50 0.80 -2.74
N ASP A 90 9.70 0.98 -1.71
CA ASP A 90 9.95 0.42 -0.39
C ASP A 90 9.49 -1.04 -0.25
N GLY A 91 8.83 -1.55 -1.30
CA GLY A 91 8.42 -2.94 -1.40
C GLY A 91 7.19 -3.28 -0.56
N LEU A 92 7.10 -4.53 -0.13
CA LEU A 92 6.08 -5.00 0.78
C LEU A 92 6.47 -4.68 2.22
N VAL A 93 5.59 -4.00 2.96
CA VAL A 93 5.73 -3.81 4.40
C VAL A 93 4.59 -4.51 5.11
N ILE A 94 4.89 -5.30 6.13
CA ILE A 94 3.90 -6.00 6.94
C ILE A 94 3.84 -5.35 8.32
N LEU A 95 2.63 -4.92 8.69
CA LEU A 95 2.36 -4.27 9.98
C LEU A 95 1.45 -5.14 10.83
N ASP A 96 1.75 -5.23 12.12
CA ASP A 96 0.81 -5.70 13.12
C ASP A 96 -0.16 -4.56 13.47
N VAL A 97 -1.44 -4.78 13.18
CA VAL A 97 -2.54 -3.85 13.47
C VAL A 97 -3.59 -4.49 14.37
N GLY A 98 -3.18 -5.52 15.13
CA GLY A 98 -4.06 -6.23 16.06
C GLY A 98 -3.86 -7.74 16.08
N ASN A 99 -2.89 -8.28 15.34
CA ASN A 99 -2.51 -9.69 15.39
C ASN A 99 -1.88 -10.08 16.74
N GLY A 100 -1.15 -9.15 17.34
CA GLY A 100 -0.45 -9.34 18.62
C GLY A 100 1.01 -9.79 18.50
N MET A 101 1.51 -10.05 17.29
CA MET A 101 2.86 -10.53 17.01
C MET A 101 3.97 -9.55 17.46
N LYS A 102 3.70 -8.25 17.30
CA LYS A 102 4.59 -7.16 17.74
C LYS A 102 3.91 -6.21 18.76
N GLY A 103 2.76 -6.61 19.29
CA GLY A 103 1.96 -5.77 20.18
C GLY A 103 1.32 -4.59 19.46
N GLY A 104 1.18 -4.66 18.14
CA GLY A 104 0.52 -3.66 17.33
C GLY A 104 -0.99 -3.60 17.58
N THR A 105 -1.56 -2.44 17.32
CA THR A 105 -3.01 -2.19 17.40
C THR A 105 -3.41 -1.28 16.23
N PRO A 106 -4.72 -1.14 15.92
CA PRO A 106 -5.15 -0.19 14.88
C PRO A 106 -4.68 1.25 15.16
N SER A 107 -4.62 1.66 16.44
CA SER A 107 -4.16 2.99 16.83
C SER A 107 -2.63 3.10 17.02
N ASN A 108 -1.90 2.00 16.92
CA ASN A 108 -0.44 1.96 17.03
C ASN A 108 0.15 0.80 16.20
N PRO A 109 0.11 0.90 14.85
CA PRO A 109 0.68 -0.12 13.97
C PRO A 109 2.16 -0.36 14.25
N GLN A 110 2.59 -1.63 14.29
CA GLN A 110 3.98 -2.02 14.53
C GLN A 110 4.53 -2.80 13.34
N VAL A 111 5.77 -2.49 12.93
CA VAL A 111 6.41 -3.20 11.82
C VAL A 111 6.72 -4.65 12.24
N VAL A 112 6.24 -5.59 11.43
CA VAL A 112 6.59 -7.02 11.54
C VAL A 112 7.79 -7.33 10.65
N SER A 113 7.67 -7.00 9.37
CA SER A 113 8.74 -7.22 8.40
C SER A 113 8.62 -6.28 7.20
N GLN A 114 9.70 -6.22 6.42
CA GLN A 114 9.74 -5.52 5.15
C GLN A 114 10.50 -6.36 4.14
N TYR A 115 9.91 -6.57 2.97
CA TYR A 115 10.57 -7.18 1.82
C TYR A 115 10.83 -6.12 0.76
N LYS A 116 12.10 -5.70 0.67
CA LYS A 116 12.59 -4.76 -0.33
C LYS A 116 13.51 -5.50 -1.31
N TYR A 117 13.29 -5.33 -2.60
CA TYR A 117 14.06 -5.97 -3.66
C TYR A 117 14.65 -4.94 -4.61
N ASP A 118 15.67 -5.33 -5.35
CA ASP A 118 16.41 -4.43 -6.25
C ASP A 118 15.61 -4.19 -7.55
N LEU A 119 14.78 -3.16 -7.51
CA LEU A 119 13.99 -2.70 -8.66
C LEU A 119 14.86 -2.23 -9.82
N ASN A 120 16.02 -1.65 -9.54
CA ASN A 120 16.93 -1.17 -10.59
C ASN A 120 17.48 -2.36 -11.38
N PHE A 121 17.88 -3.41 -10.69
CA PHE A 121 18.34 -4.64 -11.36
C PHE A 121 17.20 -5.31 -12.16
N LEU A 122 16.02 -5.43 -11.55
CA LEU A 122 14.88 -6.12 -12.18
C LEU A 122 14.36 -5.41 -13.43
N TYR A 123 14.36 -4.08 -13.42
CA TYR A 123 13.76 -3.26 -14.47
C TYR A 123 14.76 -2.49 -15.32
N ARG A 124 16.07 -2.79 -15.24
CA ARG A 124 17.13 -2.09 -15.98
C ARG A 124 16.90 -2.03 -17.49
N ASP A 125 16.41 -3.12 -18.07
CA ASP A 125 16.19 -3.20 -19.53
C ASP A 125 14.96 -2.40 -19.96
N VAL A 126 13.98 -2.28 -19.07
CA VAL A 126 12.78 -1.46 -19.27
C VAL A 126 13.11 0.02 -19.07
N GLU A 127 13.92 0.35 -18.07
CA GLU A 127 14.35 1.72 -17.80
C GLU A 127 15.17 2.31 -18.96
N ALA A 128 16.00 1.49 -19.62
CA ALA A 128 16.76 1.88 -20.80
C ALA A 128 15.87 2.36 -21.97
N VAL A 129 14.63 1.86 -22.06
CA VAL A 129 13.64 2.24 -23.07
C VAL A 129 12.60 3.23 -22.54
N GLY A 130 12.28 3.16 -21.24
CA GLY A 130 11.26 3.98 -20.56
C GLY A 130 11.73 5.39 -20.17
N GLY A 131 13.04 5.61 -20.17
CA GLY A 131 13.66 6.88 -19.79
C GLY A 131 13.75 7.11 -18.27
N SER A 132 14.38 8.21 -17.89
CA SER A 132 14.53 8.61 -16.49
C SER A 132 13.18 8.98 -15.88
N GLY A 133 13.00 8.64 -14.60
CA GLY A 133 11.73 8.88 -13.87
C GLY A 133 10.66 7.82 -14.14
N PHE A 134 11.05 6.70 -14.68
CA PHE A 134 10.23 5.52 -14.87
C PHE A 134 9.67 5.03 -13.52
N ILE A 135 8.34 4.86 -13.44
CA ILE A 135 7.66 4.44 -12.20
C ILE A 135 7.55 2.93 -12.18
N ARG A 136 7.96 2.35 -11.07
CA ARG A 136 7.96 0.92 -10.84
C ARG A 136 7.93 0.59 -9.36
N GLY A 137 7.38 -0.55 -9.00
CA GLY A 137 7.44 -1.06 -7.63
C GLY A 137 6.21 -1.84 -7.21
N THR A 138 6.19 -2.23 -5.96
CA THR A 138 5.11 -3.01 -5.37
C THR A 138 3.82 -2.21 -5.37
N HIS A 139 2.87 -2.66 -6.18
CA HIS A 139 1.58 -2.02 -6.38
C HIS A 139 0.49 -2.64 -5.52
N THR A 140 0.41 -3.98 -5.53
CA THR A 140 -0.61 -4.75 -4.82
C THR A 140 0.03 -5.92 -4.08
N ALA A 141 -0.45 -6.22 -2.88
CA ALA A 141 -0.08 -7.38 -2.10
C ALA A 141 -1.32 -8.12 -1.60
N TRP A 142 -1.29 -9.44 -1.63
CA TRP A 142 -2.37 -10.29 -1.16
C TRP A 142 -1.84 -11.52 -0.43
N ARG A 143 -2.32 -11.79 0.77
CA ARG A 143 -1.97 -13.02 1.49
C ARG A 143 -2.93 -14.15 1.16
N HIS A 144 -2.37 -15.33 0.93
CA HIS A 144 -3.11 -16.60 0.92
C HIS A 144 -2.35 -17.67 1.67
N LYS A 145 -2.88 -18.13 2.80
CA LYS A 145 -2.22 -19.08 3.71
C LYS A 145 -0.82 -18.55 4.14
N ASN A 146 0.24 -19.30 3.84
CA ASN A 146 1.62 -18.96 4.15
C ASN A 146 2.33 -18.19 3.02
N TYR A 147 1.61 -17.80 1.97
CA TYR A 147 2.20 -17.09 0.85
C TYR A 147 1.67 -15.67 0.76
N VAL A 148 2.55 -14.74 0.42
CA VAL A 148 2.18 -13.39 0.04
C VAL A 148 2.48 -13.20 -1.43
N PHE A 149 1.47 -12.87 -2.20
CA PHE A 149 1.57 -12.54 -3.61
C PHE A 149 1.73 -11.04 -3.72
N ILE A 150 2.78 -10.58 -4.39
CA ILE A 150 2.96 -9.17 -4.72
C ILE A 150 2.98 -9.01 -6.24
N ALA A 151 2.40 -7.92 -6.71
CA ALA A 151 2.45 -7.52 -8.10
C ALA A 151 3.03 -6.12 -8.21
N ASP A 152 3.99 -5.97 -9.12
CA ASP A 152 4.56 -4.67 -9.43
C ASP A 152 3.75 -3.99 -10.52
N GLU A 153 3.63 -2.68 -10.41
CA GLU A 153 3.24 -1.85 -11.53
C GLU A 153 4.46 -1.16 -12.13
N VAL A 154 4.42 -1.01 -13.43
CA VAL A 154 5.52 -0.45 -14.20
C VAL A 154 4.97 0.42 -15.33
N PHE A 155 5.31 1.70 -15.36
CA PHE A 155 4.95 2.59 -16.45
C PHE A 155 6.01 3.67 -16.70
N PRO A 156 6.16 4.12 -17.98
CA PRO A 156 7.16 5.12 -18.33
C PRO A 156 6.84 6.48 -17.74
N SER A 157 7.87 7.28 -17.49
CA SER A 157 7.66 8.66 -17.05
C SER A 157 6.91 9.47 -18.11
N SER A 158 6.00 10.33 -17.66
CA SER A 158 5.32 11.28 -18.54
C SER A 158 6.34 12.27 -19.14
N GLY A 159 6.29 12.47 -20.44
CA GLY A 159 7.12 13.46 -21.14
C GLY A 159 8.32 12.93 -21.90
N VAL A 160 8.65 11.63 -21.80
CA VAL A 160 9.67 11.01 -22.69
C VAL A 160 9.01 10.64 -24.01
N LYS A 161 9.42 11.32 -25.09
CA LYS A 161 8.91 11.04 -26.44
C LYS A 161 9.25 9.60 -26.85
N GLY A 162 8.26 8.83 -27.24
CA GLY A 162 8.42 7.43 -27.64
C GLY A 162 8.44 6.43 -26.46
N ALA A 163 8.51 6.87 -25.23
CA ALA A 163 8.54 5.97 -24.06
C ALA A 163 7.27 5.13 -23.93
N LYS A 164 6.11 5.68 -24.27
CA LYS A 164 4.85 4.93 -24.26
C LYS A 164 4.88 3.74 -25.20
N ASP A 165 5.38 3.92 -26.42
CA ASP A 165 5.41 2.86 -27.44
C ASP A 165 6.49 1.81 -27.11
N ALA A 166 7.61 2.24 -26.62
CA ALA A 166 8.71 1.36 -26.22
C ALA A 166 8.38 0.55 -24.96
N ALA A 167 7.66 1.15 -24.00
CA ALA A 167 7.27 0.50 -22.77
C ALA A 167 6.05 -0.41 -22.95
N ALA A 168 5.09 -0.06 -23.80
CA ALA A 168 3.86 -0.81 -24.01
C ALA A 168 4.09 -2.26 -24.45
N GLY A 169 5.21 -2.58 -25.06
CA GLY A 169 5.56 -3.94 -25.44
C GLY A 169 6.47 -4.69 -24.47
N ARG A 170 7.01 -4.03 -23.42
CA ARG A 170 8.08 -4.59 -22.58
C ARG A 170 7.97 -4.28 -21.08
N ALA A 171 7.14 -3.34 -20.70
CA ALA A 171 6.94 -2.95 -19.30
C ALA A 171 5.86 -3.82 -18.65
N TYR A 172 6.24 -5.01 -18.28
CA TYR A 172 5.38 -5.90 -17.51
C TYR A 172 5.78 -5.82 -16.04
N GLY A 173 4.86 -5.39 -15.18
CA GLY A 173 4.98 -5.61 -13.75
C GLY A 173 5.14 -7.11 -13.48
N ARG A 174 5.99 -7.47 -12.55
CA ARG A 174 6.21 -8.87 -12.17
C ARG A 174 5.28 -9.25 -11.03
N MET A 175 4.83 -10.49 -11.02
CA MET A 175 4.24 -11.10 -9.84
C MET A 175 5.33 -11.93 -9.16
N GLN A 176 5.44 -11.77 -7.85
CA GLN A 176 6.32 -12.57 -7.00
C GLN A 176 5.50 -13.29 -5.94
N VAL A 177 5.92 -14.48 -5.57
CA VAL A 177 5.35 -15.25 -4.46
C VAL A 177 6.38 -15.31 -3.37
N ILE A 178 6.04 -14.79 -2.21
CA ILE A 178 6.89 -14.72 -1.03
C ILE A 178 6.41 -15.78 -0.05
N ASP A 179 7.33 -16.59 0.46
CA ASP A 179 7.05 -17.48 1.58
C ASP A 179 6.96 -16.66 2.85
N GLY A 180 5.78 -16.65 3.45
CA GLY A 180 5.47 -15.97 4.70
C GLY A 180 5.33 -16.92 5.89
N SER A 181 5.90 -18.10 5.82
CA SER A 181 5.81 -19.11 6.89
C SER A 181 6.45 -18.63 8.20
N ASP A 182 7.44 -17.74 8.10
CA ASP A 182 8.18 -17.17 9.24
C ASP A 182 7.66 -15.77 9.66
N ILE A 183 6.48 -15.38 9.19
CA ILE A 183 5.83 -14.12 9.55
C ILE A 183 4.86 -14.32 10.72
#